data_416ca2e40c4e09ca750ca14bd194a7d1
#
_entry.id   416ca2e40c4e09ca750ca14bd194a7d1
#
_cell.length_a   1.000
_cell.length_b   1.000
_cell.length_c   1.000
_cell.angle_alpha   90.00
_cell.angle_beta   90.00
_cell.angle_gamma   90.00
#
_symmetry.space_group_name_H-M   'P 1'
#
loop_
_entity.id
_entity.type
_entity.pdbx_description
1 polymer ?
#
loop_
_entity_poly.entity_id
_entity_poly.type
_entity_poly.pdbx_seq_one_letter_code
_entity_poly.pdbx_strand_id
1 'polypeptide(L)'
;MIDTLVALEVETGRRSLAMGLDARTTGFSAETTETLVRNLRKKFGDRFTTVFITASHDDLLRRFNATRRQHPLHDGAISLADAISADLDRMEKVAPLADLHIDTSGAKPSDLRQALLSKLGMADDFQVNVRLISFSYRRRIPDHSDLVIDMRFADNPYWVTE
;
A
#
# COMPACT_ATOMS: atom_id res chain seq x y z
N MET A 1 -7.93 -15.86 13.27
CA MET A 1 -7.81 -15.88 11.79
C MET A 1 -6.45 -15.35 11.31
N ILE A 2 -5.97 -14.20 11.75
CA ILE A 2 -4.64 -13.67 11.36
C ILE A 2 -3.51 -14.61 11.81
N ASP A 3 -3.52 -15.07 13.06
CA ASP A 3 -2.54 -16.03 13.57
C ASP A 3 -2.49 -17.33 12.76
N THR A 4 -3.64 -17.78 12.26
CA THR A 4 -3.72 -18.99 11.44
C THR A 4 -3.13 -18.77 10.05
N LEU A 5 -3.36 -17.61 9.43
CA LEU A 5 -2.76 -17.26 8.13
C LEU A 5 -1.25 -17.14 8.22
N VAL A 6 -0.74 -16.45 9.26
CA VAL A 6 0.70 -16.32 9.49
C VAL A 6 1.35 -17.68 9.74
N ALA A 7 0.70 -18.56 10.50
CA ALA A 7 1.22 -19.92 10.73
C ALA A 7 1.29 -20.71 9.42
N LEU A 8 0.27 -20.67 8.58
CA LEU A 8 0.21 -21.37 7.29
C LEU A 8 1.31 -20.89 6.33
N GLU A 9 1.54 -19.58 6.23
CA GLU A 9 2.58 -19.03 5.36
C GLU A 9 4.00 -19.41 5.81
N VAL A 10 4.23 -19.48 7.12
CA VAL A 10 5.52 -19.95 7.67
C VAL A 10 5.74 -21.42 7.37
N GLU A 11 4.71 -22.25 7.45
CA GLU A 11 4.77 -23.68 7.12
C GLU A 11 4.99 -23.94 5.62
N THR A 12 4.44 -23.08 4.76
CA THR A 12 4.60 -23.20 3.29
C THR A 12 5.96 -22.71 2.78
N GLY A 13 6.83 -22.20 3.66
CA GLY A 13 8.17 -21.78 3.32
C GLY A 13 8.29 -20.47 2.56
N ARG A 14 7.25 -19.65 2.55
CA ARG A 14 7.31 -18.28 2.02
C ARG A 14 8.26 -17.43 2.86
N ARG A 15 9.07 -16.63 2.20
CA ARG A 15 10.14 -15.86 2.86
C ARG A 15 9.64 -14.61 3.57
N SER A 16 8.52 -14.02 3.10
CA SER A 16 7.98 -12.77 3.66
C SER A 16 6.47 -12.72 3.48
N LEU A 17 5.77 -12.19 4.50
CA LEU A 17 4.34 -11.95 4.50
C LEU A 17 4.08 -10.54 5.03
N ALA A 18 3.30 -9.74 4.32
CA ALA A 18 2.77 -8.48 4.81
C ALA A 18 1.26 -8.56 4.96
N MET A 19 0.73 -8.05 6.08
CA MET A 19 -0.69 -8.03 6.38
C MET A 19 -1.13 -6.64 6.80
N GLY A 20 -2.24 -6.15 6.22
CA GLY A 20 -2.85 -4.88 6.60
C GLY A 20 -3.96 -5.09 7.64
N LEU A 21 -3.94 -4.23 8.65
CA LEU A 21 -5.03 -4.08 9.62
C LEU A 21 -5.59 -2.66 9.50
N ASP A 22 -6.90 -2.53 9.43
CA ASP A 22 -7.58 -1.25 9.39
C ASP A 22 -8.95 -1.35 10.09
N ALA A 23 -9.68 -0.24 10.15
CA ALA A 23 -11.00 -0.18 10.79
C ALA A 23 -12.04 -1.17 10.22
N ARG A 24 -11.79 -1.75 9.02
CA ARG A 24 -12.66 -2.77 8.40
C ARG A 24 -12.37 -4.18 8.90
N THR A 25 -11.25 -4.36 9.58
CA THR A 25 -10.89 -5.68 10.10
C THR A 25 -11.88 -6.10 11.18
N THR A 26 -12.54 -7.23 10.98
CA THR A 26 -13.52 -7.74 11.95
C THR A 26 -12.88 -7.92 13.34
N GLY A 27 -13.48 -7.31 14.36
CA GLY A 27 -12.97 -7.34 15.73
C GLY A 27 -11.78 -6.39 15.97
N PHE A 28 -11.54 -5.41 15.09
CA PHE A 28 -10.50 -4.42 15.30
C PHE A 28 -10.79 -3.57 16.54
N SER A 29 -9.88 -3.63 17.52
CA SER A 29 -9.81 -2.71 18.65
C SER A 29 -8.35 -2.55 19.08
N ALA A 30 -8.05 -1.55 19.90
CA ALA A 30 -6.69 -1.34 20.43
C ALA A 30 -6.22 -2.57 21.21
N GLU A 31 -7.08 -3.14 22.05
CA GLU A 31 -6.77 -4.29 22.91
C GLU A 31 -6.51 -5.58 22.10
N THR A 32 -7.35 -5.83 21.08
CA THR A 32 -7.17 -7.01 20.23
C THR A 32 -5.90 -6.87 19.38
N THR A 33 -5.61 -5.67 18.89
CA THR A 33 -4.39 -5.38 18.11
C THR A 33 -3.15 -5.50 18.98
N GLU A 34 -3.17 -4.96 20.20
CA GLU A 34 -2.05 -5.08 21.15
C GLU A 34 -1.75 -6.55 21.46
N THR A 35 -2.80 -7.33 21.75
CA THR A 35 -2.64 -8.76 22.04
C THR A 35 -2.05 -9.50 20.85
N LEU A 36 -2.52 -9.22 19.63
CA LEU A 36 -2.00 -9.81 18.40
C LEU A 36 -0.52 -9.47 18.20
N VAL A 37 -0.16 -8.18 18.27
CA VAL A 37 1.23 -7.71 18.12
C VAL A 37 2.15 -8.36 19.14
N ARG A 38 1.72 -8.42 20.40
CA ARG A 38 2.49 -9.07 21.49
C ARG A 38 2.74 -10.56 21.19
N ASN A 39 1.72 -11.28 20.75
CA ASN A 39 1.83 -12.70 20.41
C ASN A 39 2.75 -12.94 19.22
N LEU A 40 2.63 -12.12 18.16
CA LEU A 40 3.47 -12.22 16.98
C LEU A 40 4.94 -11.86 17.30
N ARG A 41 5.18 -10.82 18.11
CA ARG A 41 6.52 -10.49 18.60
C ARG A 41 7.15 -11.63 19.40
N LYS A 42 6.38 -12.27 20.29
CA LYS A 42 6.87 -13.42 21.05
C LYS A 42 7.21 -14.61 20.13
N LYS A 43 6.43 -14.82 19.06
CA LYS A 43 6.59 -15.95 18.16
C LYS A 43 7.73 -15.76 17.13
N PHE A 44 7.90 -14.54 16.62
CA PHE A 44 8.80 -14.28 15.49
C PHE A 44 10.03 -13.43 15.83
N GLY A 45 10.05 -12.78 17.01
CA GLY A 45 11.16 -11.93 17.45
C GLY A 45 11.49 -10.83 16.44
N ASP A 46 12.76 -10.67 16.11
CA ASP A 46 13.27 -9.66 15.19
C ASP A 46 12.80 -9.82 13.72
N ARG A 47 12.16 -10.94 13.41
CA ARG A 47 11.57 -11.18 12.08
C ARG A 47 10.17 -10.60 11.93
N PHE A 48 9.63 -9.98 12.97
CA PHE A 48 8.32 -9.35 12.96
C PHE A 48 8.48 -7.84 13.14
N THR A 49 7.97 -7.09 12.18
CA THR A 49 7.99 -5.63 12.20
C THR A 49 6.59 -5.10 11.99
N THR A 50 6.20 -4.13 12.81
CA THR A 50 4.95 -3.41 12.69
C THR A 50 5.18 -2.03 12.11
N VAL A 51 4.35 -1.66 11.13
CA VAL A 51 4.42 -0.35 10.45
C VAL A 51 3.07 0.35 10.59
N PHE A 52 3.08 1.52 11.20
CA PHE A 52 1.93 2.41 11.24
C PHE A 52 1.99 3.40 10.07
N ILE A 53 0.95 3.39 9.24
CA ILE A 53 0.84 4.26 8.07
C ILE A 53 -0.34 5.20 8.32
N THR A 54 -0.09 6.50 8.23
CA THR A 54 -1.10 7.54 8.43
C THR A 54 -1.07 8.57 7.30
N ALA A 55 -2.04 9.47 7.32
CA ALA A 55 -2.07 10.68 6.51
C ALA A 55 -2.90 11.75 7.24
N SER A 56 -2.73 13.02 6.86
CA SER A 56 -3.54 14.10 7.39
C SER A 56 -5.03 13.91 7.05
N HIS A 57 -5.90 14.45 7.90
CA HIS A 57 -7.35 14.43 7.69
C HIS A 57 -7.73 14.95 6.29
N ASP A 58 -7.15 16.08 5.87
CA ASP A 58 -7.43 16.69 4.58
C ASP A 58 -7.02 15.82 3.40
N ASP A 59 -5.87 15.15 3.51
CA ASP A 59 -5.42 14.20 2.49
C ASP A 59 -6.33 12.99 2.40
N LEU A 60 -6.76 12.44 3.53
CA LEU A 60 -7.71 11.34 3.56
C LEU A 60 -9.05 11.76 2.95
N LEU A 61 -9.57 12.91 3.33
CA LEU A 61 -10.82 13.45 2.78
C LEU A 61 -10.73 13.62 1.25
N ARG A 62 -9.63 14.18 0.76
CA ARG A 62 -9.37 14.33 -0.68
C ARG A 62 -9.29 12.96 -1.39
N ARG A 63 -8.59 11.97 -0.81
CA ARG A 63 -8.45 10.62 -1.38
C ARG A 63 -9.78 9.89 -1.43
N PHE A 64 -10.60 9.97 -0.38
CA PHE A 64 -11.93 9.36 -0.39
C PHE A 64 -12.86 10.03 -1.41
N ASN A 65 -12.85 11.35 -1.52
CA ASN A 65 -13.63 12.07 -2.52
C ASN A 65 -13.21 11.77 -3.96
N ALA A 66 -11.93 11.47 -4.19
CA ALA A 66 -11.42 11.07 -5.51
C ALA A 66 -11.74 9.62 -5.87
N THR A 67 -12.21 8.83 -4.93
CA THR A 67 -12.55 7.41 -5.15
C THR A 67 -14.05 7.18 -4.99
N ARG A 68 -14.58 6.16 -5.66
CA ARG A 68 -15.99 5.75 -5.48
C ARG A 68 -16.20 4.86 -4.25
N ARG A 69 -15.17 4.66 -3.42
CA ARG A 69 -15.24 3.80 -2.24
C ARG A 69 -15.82 4.59 -1.08
N GLN A 70 -16.85 4.05 -0.45
CA GLN A 70 -17.37 4.61 0.80
C GLN A 70 -16.39 4.33 1.94
N HIS A 71 -16.29 5.30 2.87
CA HIS A 71 -15.54 5.09 4.10
C HIS A 71 -16.24 4.03 4.97
N PRO A 72 -15.52 3.11 5.62
CA PRO A 72 -16.12 2.01 6.40
C PRO A 72 -17.05 2.45 7.52
N LEU A 73 -16.78 3.60 8.12
CA LEU A 73 -17.59 4.19 9.19
C LEU A 73 -18.65 5.17 8.67
N HIS A 74 -18.70 5.43 7.37
CA HIS A 74 -19.70 6.29 6.75
C HIS A 74 -20.93 5.46 6.37
N ASP A 75 -21.88 5.36 7.29
CA ASP A 75 -23.14 4.64 7.15
C ASP A 75 -24.32 5.53 6.69
N GLY A 76 -24.03 6.79 6.37
CA GLY A 76 -25.02 7.80 6.02
C GLY A 76 -25.56 8.60 7.20
N ALA A 77 -25.26 8.22 8.44
CA ALA A 77 -25.67 8.94 9.64
C ALA A 77 -24.70 10.07 10.03
N ILE A 78 -23.42 9.91 9.69
CA ILE A 78 -22.36 10.87 9.97
C ILE A 78 -21.70 11.35 8.67
N SER A 79 -21.09 12.53 8.68
CA SER A 79 -20.36 13.03 7.51
C SER A 79 -19.11 12.23 7.23
N LEU A 80 -18.60 12.28 5.98
CA LEU A 80 -17.33 11.65 5.63
C LEU A 80 -16.17 12.21 6.48
N ALA A 81 -16.17 13.51 6.75
CA ALA A 81 -15.15 14.14 7.58
C ALA A 81 -15.18 13.60 9.02
N ASP A 82 -16.36 13.45 9.62
CA ASP A 82 -16.51 12.89 10.96
C ASP A 82 -16.11 11.40 10.99
N ALA A 83 -16.47 10.66 9.96
CA ALA A 83 -16.06 9.26 9.82
C ALA A 83 -14.52 9.10 9.75
N ILE A 84 -13.84 9.98 9.01
CA ILE A 84 -12.36 10.01 8.94
C ILE A 84 -11.77 10.39 10.30
N SER A 85 -12.31 11.40 10.99
CA SER A 85 -11.85 11.80 12.31
C SER A 85 -11.97 10.65 13.30
N ALA A 86 -13.11 9.95 13.33
CA ALA A 86 -13.34 8.82 14.19
C ALA A 86 -12.39 7.63 13.88
N ASP A 87 -12.02 7.44 12.62
CA ASP A 87 -11.06 6.42 12.22
C ASP A 87 -9.64 6.78 12.67
N LEU A 88 -9.21 8.02 12.47
CA LEU A 88 -7.93 8.53 12.94
C LEU A 88 -7.80 8.36 14.46
N ASP A 89 -8.81 8.74 15.24
CA ASP A 89 -8.83 8.59 16.71
C ASP A 89 -8.70 7.12 17.15
N ARG A 90 -9.31 6.19 16.38
CA ARG A 90 -9.18 4.75 16.64
C ARG A 90 -7.78 4.24 16.32
N MET A 91 -7.23 4.67 15.19
CA MET A 91 -5.91 4.26 14.74
C MET A 91 -4.79 4.83 15.60
N GLU A 92 -4.94 6.06 16.12
CA GLU A 92 -3.96 6.67 17.01
C GLU A 92 -3.70 5.86 18.28
N LYS A 93 -4.71 5.14 18.77
CA LYS A 93 -4.57 4.25 19.94
C LYS A 93 -3.66 3.05 19.69
N VAL A 94 -3.49 2.63 18.45
CA VAL A 94 -2.60 1.52 18.07
C VAL A 94 -1.25 2.00 17.55
N ALA A 95 -1.11 3.28 17.25
CA ALA A 95 0.15 3.87 16.79
C ALA A 95 1.36 3.54 17.69
N PRO A 96 1.26 3.58 19.03
CA PRO A 96 2.39 3.25 19.90
C PRO A 96 2.89 1.80 19.82
N LEU A 97 2.10 0.90 19.19
CA LEU A 97 2.48 -0.50 19.00
C LEU A 97 3.42 -0.70 17.81
N ALA A 98 3.58 0.32 16.97
CA ALA A 98 4.35 0.22 15.76
C ALA A 98 5.84 0.50 15.98
N ASP A 99 6.67 -0.30 15.32
CA ASP A 99 8.12 -0.14 15.29
C ASP A 99 8.54 0.98 14.32
N LEU A 100 7.75 1.17 13.25
CA LEU A 100 7.98 2.18 12.22
C LEU A 100 6.73 3.01 12.00
N HIS A 101 6.92 4.32 11.80
CA HIS A 101 5.85 5.27 11.47
C HIS A 101 6.12 5.90 10.11
N ILE A 102 5.09 5.94 9.25
CA ILE A 102 5.14 6.58 7.94
C ILE A 102 3.93 7.48 7.78
N ASP A 103 4.17 8.78 7.69
CA ASP A 103 3.17 9.75 7.27
C ASP A 103 3.19 9.87 5.74
N THR A 104 2.02 9.66 5.13
CA THR A 104 1.83 9.74 3.68
C THR A 104 1.13 11.01 3.24
N SER A 105 1.04 12.04 4.10
CA SER A 105 0.46 13.33 3.75
C SER A 105 1.21 13.96 2.58
N GLY A 106 0.49 14.33 1.52
CA GLY A 106 1.07 14.87 0.30
C GLY A 106 1.90 13.89 -0.54
N ALA A 107 2.12 12.68 -0.06
CA ALA A 107 2.98 11.69 -0.72
C ALA A 107 2.26 10.97 -1.87
N LYS A 108 3.03 10.57 -2.88
CA LYS A 108 2.59 9.67 -3.95
C LYS A 108 2.75 8.21 -3.52
N PRO A 109 2.04 7.26 -4.15
CA PRO A 109 2.23 5.83 -3.86
C PRO A 109 3.68 5.34 -4.02
N SER A 110 4.44 5.92 -4.97
CA SER A 110 5.88 5.66 -5.16
C SER A 110 6.70 6.01 -3.94
N ASP A 111 6.37 7.13 -3.29
CA ASP A 111 7.12 7.66 -2.14
C ASP A 111 6.92 6.75 -0.91
N LEU A 112 5.68 6.28 -0.69
CA LEU A 112 5.38 5.29 0.35
C LEU A 112 6.15 3.99 0.11
N ARG A 113 6.17 3.50 -1.13
CA ARG A 113 6.93 2.30 -1.47
C ARG A 113 8.41 2.45 -1.15
N GLN A 114 9.02 3.57 -1.58
CA GLN A 114 10.42 3.85 -1.32
C GLN A 114 10.71 3.97 0.19
N ALA A 115 9.86 4.68 0.93
CA ALA A 115 9.99 4.82 2.38
C ALA A 115 9.90 3.46 3.09
N LEU A 116 8.97 2.59 2.70
CA LEU A 116 8.84 1.24 3.24
C LEU A 116 10.09 0.40 2.98
N LEU A 117 10.55 0.34 1.72
CA LEU A 117 11.72 -0.45 1.35
C LEU A 117 12.97 0.03 2.09
N SER A 118 13.18 1.36 2.17
CA SER A 118 14.30 1.95 2.91
C SER A 118 14.24 1.61 4.39
N LYS A 119 13.08 1.78 5.04
CA LYS A 119 12.92 1.53 6.48
C LYS A 119 13.01 0.04 6.86
N LEU A 120 12.65 -0.85 5.94
CA LEU A 120 12.76 -2.31 6.12
C LEU A 120 14.13 -2.87 5.71
N GLY A 121 15.09 -2.01 5.31
CA GLY A 121 16.41 -2.45 4.87
C GLY A 121 16.41 -3.21 3.54
N MET A 122 15.35 -3.03 2.73
CA MET A 122 15.16 -3.72 1.43
C MET A 122 15.45 -2.80 0.23
N ALA A 123 16.08 -1.66 0.45
CA ALA A 123 16.26 -0.63 -0.57
C ALA A 123 17.16 -1.10 -1.75
N ASP A 124 18.07 -2.03 -1.51
CA ASP A 124 19.00 -2.54 -2.52
C ASP A 124 18.37 -3.56 -3.48
N ASP A 125 17.20 -4.11 -3.13
CA ASP A 125 16.47 -5.07 -3.98
C ASP A 125 15.57 -4.38 -5.03
N PHE A 126 15.71 -3.06 -5.20
CA PHE A 126 14.86 -2.29 -6.09
C PHE A 126 15.28 -2.47 -7.57
N GLN A 127 14.76 -3.51 -8.21
CA GLN A 127 14.85 -3.64 -9.66
C GLN A 127 13.71 -2.87 -10.33
N VAL A 128 14.07 -1.92 -11.17
CA VAL A 128 13.10 -1.27 -12.06
C VAL A 128 12.71 -2.25 -13.15
N ASN A 129 11.49 -2.78 -13.09
CA ASN A 129 10.96 -3.58 -14.17
C ASN A 129 10.47 -2.67 -15.31
N VAL A 130 11.22 -2.61 -16.37
CA VAL A 130 10.84 -1.88 -17.60
C VAL A 130 10.19 -2.86 -18.57
N ARG A 131 8.94 -2.58 -18.95
CA ARG A 131 8.24 -3.30 -20.01
C ARG A 131 8.16 -2.42 -21.25
N LEU A 132 8.81 -2.83 -22.31
CA LEU A 132 8.69 -2.17 -23.61
C LEU A 132 7.54 -2.83 -24.40
N ILE A 133 6.59 -2.01 -24.87
CA ILE A 133 5.44 -2.46 -25.65
C ILE A 133 5.45 -1.69 -26.97
N SER A 134 5.58 -2.41 -28.07
CA SER A 134 5.34 -1.85 -29.40
C SER A 134 3.85 -1.86 -29.70
N PHE A 135 3.31 -0.74 -30.13
CA PHE A 135 1.89 -0.61 -30.46
C PHE A 135 1.69 0.25 -31.72
N SER A 136 0.51 0.16 -32.27
CA SER A 136 0.08 1.04 -33.37
C SER A 136 -1.04 1.96 -32.89
N TYR A 137 -0.92 3.25 -33.15
CA TYR A 137 -1.98 4.24 -32.85
C TYR A 137 -3.34 3.89 -33.48
N ARG A 138 -3.35 3.12 -34.57
CA ARG A 138 -4.59 2.60 -35.16
C ARG A 138 -5.37 1.67 -34.23
N ARG A 139 -4.66 0.97 -33.33
CA ARG A 139 -5.27 -0.02 -32.43
C ARG A 139 -5.61 0.54 -31.06
N ARG A 140 -4.86 1.48 -30.54
CA ARG A 140 -5.03 2.14 -29.25
C ARG A 140 -3.69 2.24 -28.51
N ILE A 141 -3.55 3.28 -27.69
CA ILE A 141 -2.47 3.34 -26.70
C ILE A 141 -2.78 2.32 -25.59
N PRO A 142 -1.84 1.46 -25.17
CA PRO A 142 -2.06 0.55 -24.04
C PRO A 142 -2.48 1.31 -22.78
N ASP A 143 -3.54 0.86 -22.13
CA ASP A 143 -4.19 1.57 -21.00
C ASP A 143 -3.30 1.77 -19.76
N HIS A 144 -2.19 1.03 -19.65
CA HIS A 144 -1.27 1.04 -18.50
C HIS A 144 0.14 1.48 -18.88
N SER A 145 0.26 2.42 -19.82
CA SER A 145 1.57 2.96 -20.21
C SER A 145 1.92 4.14 -19.32
N ASP A 146 3.04 4.03 -18.60
CA ASP A 146 3.59 5.13 -17.80
C ASP A 146 4.29 6.19 -18.67
N LEU A 147 4.82 5.75 -19.83
CA LEU A 147 5.49 6.59 -20.81
C LEU A 147 5.13 6.11 -22.22
N VAL A 148 4.77 7.05 -23.08
CA VAL A 148 4.53 6.80 -24.51
C VAL A 148 5.49 7.63 -25.32
N ILE A 149 6.28 6.97 -26.18
CA ILE A 149 7.21 7.63 -27.07
C ILE A 149 6.70 7.44 -28.51
N ASP A 150 6.51 8.54 -29.22
CA ASP A 150 6.15 8.51 -30.63
C ASP A 150 7.41 8.33 -31.49
N MET A 151 7.57 7.18 -32.09
CA MET A 151 8.72 6.82 -32.92
C MET A 151 8.50 7.04 -34.42
N ARG A 152 7.44 7.74 -34.82
CA ARG A 152 7.14 7.98 -36.26
C ARG A 152 8.15 8.91 -36.96
N PHE A 153 9.02 9.54 -36.21
CA PHE A 153 10.16 10.30 -36.75
C PHE A 153 11.32 9.41 -37.20
N ALA A 154 11.37 8.16 -36.73
CA ALA A 154 12.41 7.21 -37.12
C ALA A 154 12.08 6.58 -38.47
N ASP A 155 13.12 6.36 -39.28
CA ASP A 155 12.97 5.68 -40.55
C ASP A 155 12.39 4.28 -40.37
N ASN A 156 11.50 3.89 -41.28
CA ASN A 156 10.93 2.56 -41.24
C ASN A 156 11.97 1.52 -41.70
N PRO A 157 12.41 0.62 -40.82
CA PRO A 157 13.44 -0.37 -41.15
C PRO A 157 13.06 -1.28 -42.34
N TYR A 158 11.79 -1.37 -42.66
CA TYR A 158 11.33 -2.10 -43.86
C TYR A 158 11.84 -1.49 -45.18
N TRP A 159 12.15 -0.19 -45.20
CA TRP A 159 12.61 0.52 -46.39
C TRP A 159 14.13 0.79 -46.40
N VAL A 160 14.84 0.36 -45.38
CA VAL A 160 16.31 0.42 -45.35
C VAL A 160 16.85 -0.81 -46.07
N THR A 161 17.25 -0.65 -47.29
CA THR A 161 18.03 -1.67 -48.04
C THR A 161 19.43 -1.71 -47.44
N GLU A 162 19.89 -2.90 -47.06
CA GLU A 162 21.26 -3.19 -46.65
C GLU A 162 22.28 -2.81 -47.74
#